data_9453a8458a7697f817e52ff0321b749e
#
_entry.id   9453a8458a7697f817e52ff0321b749e
#
_cell.length_a   1.000
_cell.length_b   1.000
_cell.length_c   1.000
_cell.angle_alpha   90.00
_cell.angle_beta   90.00
_cell.angle_gamma   90.00
#
_symmetry.space_group_name_H-M   'P 1'
#
loop_
_entity.id
_entity.type
_entity.pdbx_description
1 polymer ?
#
loop_
_entity_poly.entity_id
_entity_poly.type
_entity_poly.pdbx_seq_one_letter_code
_entity_poly.pdbx_strand_id
1 'polypeptide(L)'
;MEHARLFAYDDWANREVVSTLRAEGAPAPALRLLNHIVGAQWVWFARLRSKEPKMDVWPELTLEQVERELEELRRGWRDIWNRAIQGRSIEYRNTKGERHTSRVDDVLTHVLMHGTYHRGQIATLVRQGGSTPAYTDFIHASRSGAV
;
A
#
# COMPACT_ATOMS: atom_id res chain seq x y z
N MET A 1 -13.46 -12.34 5.72
CA MET A 1 -13.14 -11.53 4.52
C MET A 1 -11.81 -12.01 3.99
N GLU A 2 -11.71 -12.18 2.73
CA GLU A 2 -10.51 -12.71 2.10
C GLU A 2 -9.47 -11.61 1.88
N HIS A 3 -8.48 -11.51 2.74
CA HIS A 3 -7.41 -10.52 2.63
C HIS A 3 -6.70 -10.55 1.27
N ALA A 4 -6.48 -11.73 0.70
CA ALA A 4 -5.83 -11.86 -0.62
C ALA A 4 -6.52 -11.02 -1.71
N ARG A 5 -7.86 -11.06 -1.77
CA ARG A 5 -8.65 -10.26 -2.71
C ARG A 5 -8.54 -8.76 -2.43
N LEU A 6 -8.54 -8.37 -1.17
CA LEU A 6 -8.38 -6.97 -0.79
C LEU A 6 -6.98 -6.43 -1.09
N PHE A 7 -5.94 -7.25 -0.96
CA PHE A 7 -4.59 -6.86 -1.37
C PHE A 7 -4.43 -6.79 -2.90
N ALA A 8 -5.15 -7.63 -3.66
CA ALA A 8 -5.23 -7.48 -5.11
C ALA A 8 -5.90 -6.14 -5.50
N TYR A 9 -6.95 -5.75 -4.78
CA TYR A 9 -7.57 -4.43 -4.94
C TYR A 9 -6.60 -3.30 -4.58
N ASP A 10 -5.87 -3.40 -3.47
CA ASP A 10 -4.92 -2.37 -3.04
C ASP A 10 -3.80 -2.18 -4.08
N ASP A 11 -3.24 -3.27 -4.61
CA ASP A 11 -2.24 -3.22 -5.68
C ASP A 11 -2.82 -2.55 -6.94
N TRP A 12 -4.00 -2.95 -7.40
CA TRP A 12 -4.67 -2.32 -8.52
C TRP A 12 -4.90 -0.82 -8.29
N ALA A 13 -5.43 -0.43 -7.14
CA ALA A 13 -5.72 0.96 -6.81
C ALA A 13 -4.44 1.81 -6.76
N ASN A 14 -3.34 1.28 -6.24
CA ASN A 14 -2.05 1.96 -6.24
C ASN A 14 -1.52 2.17 -7.67
N ARG A 15 -1.70 1.19 -8.57
CA ARG A 15 -1.32 1.29 -9.99
C ARG A 15 -2.16 2.31 -10.74
N GLU A 16 -3.46 2.41 -10.46
CA GLU A 16 -4.34 3.46 -11.01
C GLU A 16 -3.84 4.85 -10.60
N VAL A 17 -3.42 5.02 -9.34
CA VAL A 17 -2.80 6.27 -8.87
C VAL A 17 -1.50 6.55 -9.61
N VAL A 18 -0.61 5.58 -9.78
CA VAL A 18 0.64 5.74 -10.55
C VAL A 18 0.33 6.20 -11.97
N SER A 19 -0.62 5.54 -12.65
CA SER A 19 -1.03 5.88 -14.01
C SER A 19 -1.54 7.32 -14.11
N THR A 20 -2.39 7.74 -13.17
CA THR A 20 -2.91 9.10 -13.11
C THR A 20 -1.82 10.12 -12.88
N LEU A 21 -0.91 9.90 -11.92
CA LEU A 21 0.19 10.81 -11.64
C LEU A 21 1.16 10.92 -12.83
N ARG A 22 1.34 9.84 -13.58
CA ARG A 22 2.16 9.85 -14.79
C ARG A 22 1.54 10.68 -15.91
N ALA A 23 0.23 10.56 -16.12
CA ALA A 23 -0.50 11.26 -17.19
C ALA A 23 -0.71 12.75 -16.89
N GLU A 24 -1.03 13.09 -15.65
CA GLU A 24 -1.46 14.43 -15.22
C GLU A 24 -0.31 15.27 -14.61
N GLY A 25 0.86 14.67 -14.45
CA GLY A 25 1.95 15.22 -13.63
C GLY A 25 1.77 14.82 -12.15
N ALA A 26 2.89 14.61 -11.48
CA ALA A 26 2.91 14.18 -10.09
C ALA A 26 3.23 15.37 -9.18
N PRO A 27 2.23 16.05 -8.58
CA PRO A 27 2.52 17.04 -7.55
C PRO A 27 3.39 16.43 -6.45
N ALA A 28 4.45 17.13 -6.04
CA ALA A 28 5.40 16.58 -5.06
C ALA A 28 4.73 16.04 -3.77
N PRO A 29 3.70 16.70 -3.19
CA PRO A 29 2.99 16.15 -2.04
C PRO A 29 2.23 14.85 -2.36
N ALA A 30 1.66 14.70 -3.55
CA ALA A 30 0.96 13.48 -3.96
C ALA A 30 1.93 12.32 -4.15
N LEU A 31 3.06 12.54 -4.80
CA LEU A 31 4.11 11.53 -4.96
C LEU A 31 4.69 11.12 -3.60
N ARG A 32 4.88 12.06 -2.68
CA ARG A 32 5.34 11.76 -1.33
C ARG A 32 4.38 10.83 -0.58
N LEU A 33 3.07 11.05 -0.70
CA LEU A 33 2.06 10.17 -0.09
C LEU A 33 2.05 8.78 -0.73
N LEU A 34 2.19 8.68 -2.05
CA LEU A 34 2.30 7.41 -2.73
C LEU A 34 3.56 6.64 -2.29
N ASN A 35 4.69 7.32 -2.15
CA ASN A 35 5.91 6.76 -1.61
C ASN A 35 5.72 6.24 -0.18
N HIS A 36 4.96 6.98 0.65
CA HIS A 36 4.64 6.56 2.00
C HIS A 36 3.77 5.29 2.02
N ILE A 37 2.80 5.16 1.12
CA ILE A 37 2.02 3.91 0.99
C ILE A 37 2.95 2.72 0.74
N VAL A 38 3.88 2.86 -0.20
CA VAL A 38 4.85 1.80 -0.55
C VAL A 38 5.80 1.51 0.61
N GLY A 39 6.36 2.54 1.23
CA GLY A 39 7.27 2.39 2.37
C GLY A 39 6.60 1.71 3.56
N ALA A 40 5.37 2.11 3.90
CA ALA A 40 4.59 1.50 4.97
C ALA A 40 4.29 0.01 4.69
N GLN A 41 3.96 -0.35 3.45
CA GLN A 41 3.76 -1.75 3.07
C GLN A 41 5.05 -2.57 3.27
N TRP A 42 6.21 -2.05 2.87
CA TRP A 42 7.49 -2.74 3.09
C TRP A 42 7.83 -2.91 4.57
N VAL A 43 7.57 -1.90 5.40
CA VAL A 43 7.79 -1.99 6.85
C VAL A 43 6.91 -3.08 7.46
N TRP A 44 5.61 -3.11 7.16
CA TRP A 44 4.72 -4.14 7.69
C TRP A 44 5.00 -5.52 7.13
N PHE A 45 5.34 -5.63 5.85
CA PHE A 45 5.75 -6.88 5.23
C PHE A 45 7.01 -7.47 5.91
N ALA A 46 7.99 -6.63 6.23
CA ALA A 46 9.19 -7.05 6.95
C ALA A 46 8.86 -7.51 8.38
N ARG A 47 8.02 -6.77 9.11
CA ARG A 47 7.56 -7.15 10.47
C ARG A 47 6.86 -8.50 10.49
N LEU A 48 6.01 -8.80 9.52
CA LEU A 48 5.34 -10.10 9.39
C LEU A 48 6.33 -11.25 9.16
N ARG A 49 7.50 -10.97 8.66
CA ARG A 49 8.57 -11.94 8.38
C ARG A 49 9.70 -11.92 9.39
N SER A 50 9.61 -11.10 10.44
CA SER A 50 10.67 -10.87 11.43
C SER A 50 12.00 -10.48 10.77
N LYS A 51 11.93 -9.56 9.80
CA LYS A 51 13.07 -9.05 9.04
C LYS A 51 13.16 -7.53 9.15
N GLU A 52 14.35 -6.99 8.83
CA GLU A 52 14.51 -5.54 8.66
C GLU A 52 13.78 -5.07 7.40
N PRO A 53 13.16 -3.87 7.45
CA PRO A 53 12.49 -3.31 6.30
C PRO A 53 13.49 -2.92 5.19
N LYS A 54 13.08 -3.10 3.94
CA LYS A 54 13.86 -2.76 2.74
C LYS A 54 14.12 -1.26 2.62
N MET A 55 13.23 -0.43 3.17
CA MET A 55 13.26 1.02 3.08
C MET A 55 12.56 1.67 4.27
N ASP A 56 12.78 2.98 4.44
CA ASP A 56 12.06 3.79 5.42
C ASP A 56 10.58 3.91 5.10
N VAL A 57 9.81 4.31 6.10
CA VAL A 57 8.36 4.52 5.97
C VAL A 57 8.00 5.73 5.09
N TRP A 58 8.95 6.66 4.87
CA TRP A 58 8.86 7.81 3.99
C TRP A 58 10.01 7.81 2.96
N PRO A 59 10.06 6.83 2.04
CA PRO A 59 11.13 6.77 1.06
C PRO A 59 10.99 7.84 0.00
N GLU A 60 12.07 8.17 -0.68
CA GLU A 60 12.07 9.04 -1.87
C GLU A 60 12.22 8.19 -3.13
N LEU A 61 11.12 7.98 -3.84
CA LEU A 61 11.04 7.14 -5.04
C LEU A 61 10.49 7.93 -6.22
N THR A 62 11.01 7.65 -7.41
CA THR A 62 10.39 8.06 -8.68
C THR A 62 9.17 7.17 -8.98
N LEU A 63 8.31 7.56 -9.92
CA LEU A 63 7.16 6.72 -10.33
C LEU A 63 7.61 5.36 -10.87
N GLU A 64 8.73 5.30 -11.61
CA GLU A 64 9.29 4.04 -12.11
C GLU A 64 9.78 3.15 -10.96
N GLN A 65 10.36 3.74 -9.92
CA GLN A 65 10.77 3.00 -8.72
C GLN A 65 9.53 2.50 -7.96
N VAL A 66 8.49 3.32 -7.81
CA VAL A 66 7.22 2.90 -7.21
C VAL A 66 6.63 1.69 -7.94
N GLU A 67 6.60 1.70 -9.28
CA GLU A 67 6.08 0.56 -10.05
C GLU A 67 6.85 -0.73 -9.80
N ARG A 68 8.17 -0.65 -9.73
CA ARG A 68 9.01 -1.82 -9.41
C ARG A 68 8.73 -2.34 -8.00
N GLU A 69 8.62 -1.43 -7.03
CA GLU A 69 8.33 -1.80 -5.65
C GLU A 69 6.93 -2.43 -5.49
N LEU A 70 5.91 -1.90 -6.18
CA LEU A 70 4.57 -2.48 -6.20
C LEU A 70 4.58 -3.90 -6.79
N GLU A 71 5.36 -4.15 -7.85
CA GLU A 71 5.47 -5.49 -8.42
C GLU A 71 6.14 -6.49 -7.46
N GLU A 72 7.18 -6.06 -6.74
CA GLU A 72 7.83 -6.89 -5.72
C GLU A 72 6.88 -7.14 -4.53
N LEU A 73 6.17 -6.12 -4.05
CA LEU A 73 5.17 -6.24 -2.98
C LEU A 73 4.05 -7.19 -3.38
N ARG A 74 3.54 -7.10 -4.60
CA ARG A 74 2.50 -8.00 -5.12
C ARG A 74 2.94 -9.48 -5.05
N ARG A 75 4.17 -9.76 -5.43
CA ARG A 75 4.76 -11.11 -5.31
C ARG A 75 4.92 -11.54 -3.86
N GLY A 76 5.46 -10.64 -3.03
CA GLY A 76 5.68 -10.90 -1.61
C GLY A 76 4.37 -11.18 -0.85
N TRP A 77 3.34 -10.37 -1.06
CA TRP A 77 2.03 -10.59 -0.44
C TRP A 77 1.40 -11.92 -0.88
N ARG A 78 1.55 -12.32 -2.14
CA ARG A 78 1.08 -13.63 -2.62
C ARG A 78 1.76 -14.78 -1.86
N ASP A 79 3.05 -14.67 -1.59
CA ASP A 79 3.78 -15.68 -0.80
C ASP A 79 3.29 -15.75 0.66
N ILE A 80 2.87 -14.62 1.22
CA ILE A 80 2.28 -14.55 2.56
C ILE A 80 0.99 -15.37 2.64
N TRP A 81 0.10 -15.25 1.64
CA TRP A 81 -1.17 -15.99 1.61
C TRP A 81 -0.97 -17.50 1.57
N ASN A 82 0.10 -17.96 0.94
CA ASN A 82 0.44 -19.39 0.87
C ASN A 82 0.96 -19.97 2.18
N ARG A 83 1.26 -19.13 3.18
CA ARG A 83 1.88 -19.57 4.45
C ARG A 83 0.91 -19.72 5.62
N ALA A 84 -0.38 -19.52 5.41
CA ALA A 84 -1.42 -19.63 6.45
C ALA A 84 -1.04 -18.89 7.76
N ILE A 85 -0.74 -17.61 7.66
CA ILE A 85 -0.33 -16.78 8.81
C ILE A 85 -1.51 -16.17 9.57
N GLN A 86 -2.74 -16.33 9.07
CA GLN A 86 -3.96 -15.80 9.69
C GLN A 86 -4.14 -16.41 11.10
N GLY A 87 -4.71 -15.61 11.99
CA GLY A 87 -4.93 -16.01 13.38
C GLY A 87 -3.69 -16.00 14.28
N ARG A 88 -2.51 -15.70 13.72
CA ARG A 88 -1.25 -15.55 14.47
C ARG A 88 -1.10 -14.15 15.03
N SER A 89 -0.18 -13.99 15.99
CA SER A 89 0.30 -12.68 16.45
C SER A 89 1.78 -12.51 16.10
N ILE A 90 2.18 -11.25 15.92
CA ILE A 90 3.58 -10.89 15.72
C ILE A 90 4.03 -9.90 16.79
N GLU A 91 5.30 -10.01 17.18
CA GLU A 91 5.98 -9.02 17.99
C GLU A 91 6.87 -8.16 17.09
N TYR A 92 6.88 -6.86 17.31
CA TYR A 92 7.71 -5.93 16.54
C TYR A 92 8.02 -4.68 17.36
N ARG A 93 8.96 -3.87 16.86
CA ARG A 93 9.19 -2.51 17.36
C ARG A 93 8.60 -1.50 16.37
N ASN A 94 7.96 -0.46 16.90
CA ASN A 94 7.54 0.67 16.07
C ASN A 94 8.74 1.58 15.73
N THR A 95 8.50 2.66 14.98
CA THR A 95 9.53 3.62 14.59
C THR A 95 10.15 4.40 15.77
N LYS A 96 9.50 4.37 16.95
CA LYS A 96 10.02 4.93 18.21
C LYS A 96 10.81 3.92 19.04
N GLY A 97 10.95 2.67 18.57
CA GLY A 97 11.63 1.59 19.29
C GLY A 97 10.78 0.89 20.35
N GLU A 98 9.51 1.24 20.49
CA GLU A 98 8.59 0.63 21.46
C GLU A 98 8.15 -0.75 20.99
N ARG A 99 8.10 -1.71 21.92
CA ARG A 99 7.62 -3.09 21.64
C ARG A 99 6.11 -3.14 21.59
N HIS A 100 5.61 -3.84 20.58
CA HIS A 100 4.20 -4.13 20.40
C HIS A 100 3.97 -5.58 20.00
N THR A 101 2.79 -6.08 20.35
CA THR A 101 2.26 -7.35 19.84
C THR A 101 0.94 -7.05 19.15
N SER A 102 0.77 -7.50 17.92
CA SER A 102 -0.46 -7.31 17.15
C SER A 102 -0.87 -8.61 16.47
N ARG A 103 -2.18 -8.80 16.32
CA ARG A 103 -2.70 -9.90 15.50
C ARG A 103 -2.35 -9.63 14.03
N VAL A 104 -1.97 -10.67 13.33
CA VAL A 104 -1.68 -10.57 11.88
C VAL A 104 -2.87 -10.00 11.12
N ASP A 105 -4.09 -10.44 11.43
CA ASP A 105 -5.30 -9.95 10.77
C ASP A 105 -5.50 -8.43 10.95
N ASP A 106 -5.17 -7.90 12.13
CA ASP A 106 -5.25 -6.46 12.40
C ASP A 106 -4.18 -5.70 11.61
N VAL A 107 -2.97 -6.26 11.48
CA VAL A 107 -1.89 -5.68 10.67
C VAL A 107 -2.29 -5.63 9.19
N LEU A 108 -2.83 -6.73 8.65
CA LEU A 108 -3.27 -6.80 7.26
C LEU A 108 -4.40 -5.79 6.99
N THR A 109 -5.37 -5.71 7.89
CA THR A 109 -6.45 -4.72 7.82
C THR A 109 -5.90 -3.29 7.88
N HIS A 110 -4.96 -3.03 8.79
CA HIS A 110 -4.31 -1.72 8.90
C HIS A 110 -3.62 -1.31 7.59
N VAL A 111 -2.86 -2.20 6.96
CA VAL A 111 -2.17 -1.90 5.68
C VAL A 111 -3.16 -1.46 4.60
N LEU A 112 -4.29 -2.16 4.48
CA LEU A 112 -5.35 -1.85 3.52
C LEU A 112 -6.02 -0.49 3.81
N MET A 113 -6.38 -0.25 5.07
CA MET A 113 -7.02 1.01 5.50
C MET A 113 -6.06 2.19 5.33
N HIS A 114 -4.80 2.01 5.68
CA HIS A 114 -3.75 3.02 5.52
C HIS A 114 -3.56 3.43 4.04
N GLY A 115 -3.48 2.45 3.13
CA GLY A 115 -3.40 2.72 1.69
C GLY A 115 -4.61 3.51 1.19
N THR A 116 -5.82 3.09 1.56
CA THR A 116 -7.06 3.77 1.18
C THR A 116 -7.13 5.20 1.70
N TYR A 117 -6.75 5.43 2.97
CA TYR A 117 -6.71 6.75 3.57
C TYR A 117 -5.79 7.71 2.79
N HIS A 118 -4.58 7.29 2.47
CA HIS A 118 -3.63 8.13 1.74
C HIS A 118 -3.98 8.30 0.26
N ARG A 119 -4.59 7.32 -0.40
CA ARG A 119 -5.13 7.50 -1.76
C ARG A 119 -6.21 8.57 -1.81
N GLY A 120 -7.05 8.66 -0.79
CA GLY A 120 -8.02 9.75 -0.66
C GLY A 120 -7.35 11.13 -0.57
N GLN A 121 -6.25 11.26 0.17
CA GLN A 121 -5.47 12.49 0.24
C GLN A 121 -4.83 12.83 -1.12
N ILE A 122 -4.25 11.83 -1.81
CA ILE A 122 -3.69 12.01 -3.15
C ILE A 122 -4.77 12.52 -4.11
N ALA A 123 -5.96 11.92 -4.09
CA ALA A 123 -7.08 12.34 -4.92
C ALA A 123 -7.45 13.81 -4.70
N THR A 124 -7.45 14.27 -3.45
CA THR A 124 -7.68 15.68 -3.10
C THR A 124 -6.61 16.58 -3.69
N LEU A 125 -5.33 16.23 -3.57
CA LEU A 125 -4.21 17.01 -4.13
C LEU A 125 -4.27 17.09 -5.65
N VAL A 126 -4.61 16.00 -6.33
CA VAL A 126 -4.77 15.97 -7.79
C VAL A 126 -5.90 16.90 -8.25
N ARG A 127 -7.07 16.88 -7.56
CA ARG A 127 -8.19 17.80 -7.85
C ARG A 127 -7.81 19.24 -7.63
N GLN A 128 -7.13 19.56 -6.54
CA GLN A 128 -6.66 20.91 -6.24
C GLN A 128 -5.70 21.44 -7.30
N GLY A 129 -4.93 20.54 -7.95
CA GLY A 129 -4.08 20.86 -9.09
C GLY A 129 -4.83 21.01 -10.43
N GLY A 130 -6.17 20.86 -10.43
CA GLY A 130 -7.01 20.99 -11.64
C GLY A 130 -7.09 19.72 -12.50
N SER A 131 -6.57 18.59 -12.02
CA SER A 131 -6.58 17.32 -12.74
C SER A 131 -7.63 16.34 -12.19
N THR A 132 -7.92 15.29 -12.95
CA THR A 132 -8.86 14.24 -12.54
C THR A 132 -8.13 13.14 -11.79
N PRO A 133 -8.47 12.84 -10.53
CA PRO A 133 -7.84 11.76 -9.78
C PRO A 133 -8.26 10.39 -10.28
N ALA A 134 -7.47 9.36 -9.94
CA ALA A 134 -7.82 7.97 -10.16
C ALA A 134 -9.15 7.62 -9.46
N TYR A 135 -9.99 6.84 -10.13
CA TYR A 135 -11.23 6.31 -9.56
C TYR A 135 -10.97 4.92 -8.98
N THR A 136 -10.79 4.85 -7.67
CA THR A 136 -10.31 3.65 -6.98
C THR A 136 -11.33 3.03 -6.02
N ASP A 137 -12.62 3.28 -6.21
CA ASP A 137 -13.66 2.65 -5.38
C ASP A 137 -13.64 1.13 -5.53
N PHE A 138 -13.68 0.42 -4.40
CA PHE A 138 -13.65 -1.04 -4.39
C PHE A 138 -14.77 -1.66 -5.22
N ILE A 139 -15.99 -1.12 -5.12
CA ILE A 139 -17.13 -1.66 -5.89
C ILE A 139 -16.95 -1.46 -7.41
N HIS A 140 -16.27 -0.38 -7.83
CA HIS A 140 -15.90 -0.17 -9.22
C HIS A 140 -14.91 -1.25 -9.69
N ALA A 141 -13.85 -1.48 -8.94
CA ALA A 141 -12.85 -2.52 -9.24
C ALA A 141 -13.50 -3.92 -9.35
N SER A 142 -14.40 -4.22 -8.42
CA SER A 142 -15.13 -5.49 -8.41
C SER A 142 -16.05 -5.66 -9.64
N ARG A 143 -16.78 -4.61 -10.03
CA ARG A 143 -17.69 -4.63 -11.19
C ARG A 143 -16.96 -4.68 -12.54
N SER A 144 -15.79 -4.06 -12.61
CA SER A 144 -14.95 -4.06 -13.82
C SER A 144 -14.14 -5.34 -14.02
N GLY A 145 -14.16 -6.25 -13.03
CA GLY A 145 -13.37 -7.47 -13.07
C GLY A 145 -11.86 -7.25 -12.79
N ALA A 146 -11.50 -6.12 -12.21
CA ALA A 146 -10.11 -5.84 -11.83
C ALA A 146 -9.67 -6.66 -10.60
N VAL A 147 -10.66 -7.09 -9.78
CA VAL A 147 -10.42 -7.88 -8.55
C VAL A 147 -11.55 -8.86 -8.25
#